data_acc8271bd55e0ac8bac214af2d798290
#
_entry.id   acc8271bd55e0ac8bac214af2d798290
#
_cell.length_a   1.000
_cell.length_b   1.000
_cell.length_c   1.000
_cell.angle_alpha   90.00
_cell.angle_beta   90.00
_cell.angle_gamma   90.00
#
_symmetry.space_group_name_H-M   'P 1'
#
loop_
_entity.id
_entity.type
_entity.pdbx_description
1 polymer ?
#
loop_
_entity_poly.entity_id
_entity_poly.type
_entity_poly.pdbx_seq_one_letter_code
_entity_poly.pdbx_strand_id
1 'polypeptide(L)'
;MKIVTIPCLQDNFAYLLICKKTKEAAVVDPSEQAPVRKAAEQEGVKLTTILNTHHHWDHVGGNKELKALYPELIIYGHDSDRGRIPEQTEFLKNGDGVRFGEQSGSFLHNPGHTSGAITYVFGKTAFTGDTLFAGGCGRLFEGTPEQMYDSLNFNIGRLPDETELYFGHEYTETNLRFALTVEPGNAETQRKLAAVTALRSSGGFSTPTTIAVERQTNPFLRCYSAEIHTTLKSKDPNHDLSEKNVFRTLRELKNHF
;
A
#
# COMPACT_ATOMS: atom_id res chain seq x y z
N MET A 1 0.64 5.62 18.78
CA MET A 1 0.66 4.26 18.22
C MET A 1 2.11 3.83 18.01
N LYS A 2 2.48 2.54 18.17
CA LYS A 2 3.74 1.94 17.71
C LYS A 2 3.42 1.03 16.53
N ILE A 3 4.29 0.99 15.53
CA ILE A 3 4.14 0.12 14.37
C ILE A 3 5.35 -0.81 14.31
N VAL A 4 5.09 -2.10 14.05
CA VAL A 4 6.12 -3.11 13.83
C VAL A 4 5.89 -3.71 12.45
N THR A 5 6.89 -3.58 11.57
CA THR A 5 6.88 -4.22 10.25
C THR A 5 7.19 -5.70 10.40
N ILE A 6 6.35 -6.54 9.84
CA ILE A 6 6.47 -8.00 9.87
C ILE A 6 6.67 -8.50 8.43
N PRO A 7 7.87 -8.95 8.07
CA PRO A 7 8.05 -9.61 6.77
C PRO A 7 7.30 -10.93 6.75
N CYS A 8 6.56 -11.16 5.69
CA CYS A 8 5.79 -12.36 5.42
C CYS A 8 6.08 -12.89 4.03
N LEU A 9 5.87 -14.18 3.80
CA LEU A 9 6.08 -14.83 2.52
C LEU A 9 7.46 -14.48 1.93
N GLN A 10 7.53 -14.14 0.63
CA GLN A 10 8.78 -13.78 -0.04
C GLN A 10 9.11 -12.29 0.06
N ASP A 11 8.10 -11.43 -0.08
CA ASP A 11 8.26 -9.97 -0.17
C ASP A 11 7.09 -9.16 0.42
N ASN A 12 6.11 -9.84 1.04
CA ASN A 12 4.95 -9.20 1.67
C ASN A 12 5.32 -8.56 3.01
N PHE A 13 4.59 -7.51 3.34
CA PHE A 13 4.60 -6.88 4.66
C PHE A 13 3.22 -6.96 5.33
N ALA A 14 3.19 -7.48 6.54
CA ALA A 14 2.14 -7.21 7.49
C ALA A 14 2.61 -6.15 8.50
N TYR A 15 1.68 -5.41 9.11
CA TYR A 15 2.03 -4.36 10.07
C TYR A 15 1.25 -4.54 11.37
N LEU A 16 1.97 -4.72 12.49
CA LEU A 16 1.36 -4.77 13.81
C LEU A 16 1.29 -3.35 14.39
N LEU A 17 0.07 -2.86 14.59
CA LEU A 17 -0.25 -1.56 15.14
C LEU A 17 -0.59 -1.70 16.62
N ILE A 18 0.19 -1.08 17.49
CA ILE A 18 0.07 -1.24 18.95
C ILE A 18 -0.45 0.02 19.60
N CYS A 19 -1.58 -0.09 20.30
CA CYS A 19 -2.03 0.94 21.25
C CYS A 19 -1.15 0.90 22.51
N LYS A 20 -0.27 1.90 22.68
CA LYS A 20 0.69 1.92 23.80
C LYS A 20 0.00 1.91 25.17
N LYS A 21 -1.22 2.46 25.27
CA LYS A 21 -1.96 2.62 26.52
C LYS A 21 -2.68 1.34 26.94
N THR A 22 -3.42 0.71 26.02
CA THR A 22 -4.23 -0.48 26.32
C THR A 22 -3.50 -1.80 26.12
N LYS A 23 -2.37 -1.79 25.40
CA LYS A 23 -1.66 -3.00 24.93
C LYS A 23 -2.49 -3.88 23.98
N GLU A 24 -3.56 -3.33 23.44
CA GLU A 24 -4.29 -3.96 22.33
C GLU A 24 -3.62 -3.62 21.01
N ALA A 25 -3.71 -4.56 20.07
CA ALA A 25 -3.08 -4.41 18.76
C ALA A 25 -4.03 -4.77 17.62
N ALA A 26 -3.83 -4.11 16.48
CA ALA A 26 -4.37 -4.50 15.19
C ALA A 26 -3.24 -4.98 14.28
N VAL A 27 -3.52 -5.88 13.36
CA VAL A 27 -2.60 -6.23 12.26
C VAL A 27 -3.22 -5.86 10.92
N VAL A 28 -2.43 -5.19 10.07
CA VAL A 28 -2.79 -4.94 8.68
C VAL A 28 -2.23 -6.06 7.83
N ASP A 29 -3.08 -6.63 6.98
CA ASP A 29 -2.78 -7.64 5.96
C ASP A 29 -1.92 -8.81 6.48
N PRO A 30 -2.43 -9.63 7.40
CA PRO A 30 -1.70 -10.78 7.92
C PRO A 30 -1.60 -11.90 6.87
N SER A 31 -0.57 -11.87 6.04
CA SER A 31 -0.31 -12.90 5.01
C SER A 31 -0.20 -14.29 5.61
N GLU A 32 0.41 -14.39 6.80
CA GLU A 32 0.67 -15.62 7.53
C GLU A 32 0.40 -15.43 9.03
N GLN A 33 -0.14 -16.44 9.66
CA GLN A 33 -0.44 -16.44 11.11
C GLN A 33 0.83 -16.44 11.98
N ALA A 34 1.81 -17.29 11.66
CA ALA A 34 2.95 -17.55 12.53
C ALA A 34 3.83 -16.29 12.79
N PRO A 35 4.27 -15.51 11.78
CA PRO A 35 5.05 -14.31 12.03
C PRO A 35 4.26 -13.24 12.79
N VAL A 36 2.95 -13.11 12.55
CA VAL A 36 2.09 -12.15 13.25
C VAL A 36 1.95 -12.52 14.73
N ARG A 37 1.68 -13.79 15.04
CA ARG A 37 1.61 -14.28 16.42
C ARG A 37 2.93 -14.04 17.15
N LYS A 38 4.06 -14.41 16.54
CA LYS A 38 5.39 -14.20 17.12
C LYS A 38 5.65 -12.73 17.44
N ALA A 39 5.30 -11.82 16.53
CA ALA A 39 5.46 -10.39 16.76
C ALA A 39 4.58 -9.89 17.92
N ALA A 40 3.31 -10.34 18.00
CA ALA A 40 2.42 -9.97 19.10
C ALA A 40 2.90 -10.49 20.45
N GLU A 41 3.41 -11.73 20.51
CA GLU A 41 4.02 -12.32 21.72
C GLU A 41 5.29 -11.56 22.15
N GLN A 42 6.18 -11.24 21.21
CA GLN A 42 7.41 -10.46 21.49
C GLN A 42 7.13 -9.05 22.01
N GLU A 43 6.08 -8.41 21.52
CA GLU A 43 5.65 -7.08 21.97
C GLU A 43 4.79 -7.12 23.25
N GLY A 44 4.38 -8.31 23.70
CA GLY A 44 3.52 -8.48 24.88
C GLY A 44 2.17 -7.78 24.72
N VAL A 45 1.53 -7.94 23.57
CA VAL A 45 0.26 -7.26 23.24
C VAL A 45 -0.85 -8.26 22.94
N LYS A 46 -2.10 -7.83 23.15
CA LYS A 46 -3.29 -8.59 22.81
C LYS A 46 -3.75 -8.22 21.38
N LEU A 47 -3.66 -9.16 20.45
CA LEU A 47 -4.23 -8.97 19.11
C LEU A 47 -5.76 -9.01 19.19
N THR A 48 -6.43 -7.93 18.79
CA THR A 48 -7.89 -7.78 18.84
C THR A 48 -8.52 -7.50 17.47
N THR A 49 -7.70 -7.12 16.49
CA THR A 49 -8.21 -6.58 15.23
C THR A 49 -7.35 -6.99 14.04
N ILE A 50 -7.98 -7.33 12.93
CA ILE A 50 -7.36 -7.45 11.61
C ILE A 50 -7.93 -6.35 10.72
N LEU A 51 -7.09 -5.70 9.93
CA LEU A 51 -7.40 -4.66 8.98
C LEU A 51 -6.95 -5.12 7.59
N ASN A 52 -7.84 -5.69 6.78
CA ASN A 52 -7.49 -6.10 5.42
C ASN A 52 -7.69 -4.96 4.43
N THR A 53 -6.64 -4.62 3.68
CA THR A 53 -6.70 -3.60 2.63
C THR A 53 -7.45 -4.09 1.41
N HIS A 54 -7.37 -5.38 1.09
CA HIS A 54 -8.08 -6.05 0.01
C HIS A 54 -8.05 -7.58 0.20
N HIS A 55 -8.72 -8.32 -0.68
CA HIS A 55 -9.01 -9.75 -0.49
C HIS A 55 -7.97 -10.72 -1.06
N HIS A 56 -6.87 -10.28 -1.69
CA HIS A 56 -5.89 -11.20 -2.25
C HIS A 56 -5.30 -12.12 -1.18
N TRP A 57 -5.06 -13.38 -1.57
CA TRP A 57 -4.70 -14.45 -0.64
C TRP A 57 -3.46 -14.14 0.20
N ASP A 58 -2.50 -13.45 -0.38
CA ASP A 58 -1.24 -13.05 0.25
C ASP A 58 -1.38 -11.86 1.22
N HIS A 59 -2.59 -11.31 1.37
CA HIS A 59 -2.94 -10.29 2.37
C HIS A 59 -3.90 -10.82 3.45
N VAL A 60 -4.61 -11.91 3.15
CA VAL A 60 -5.64 -12.47 4.05
C VAL A 60 -5.34 -13.90 4.50
N GLY A 61 -4.19 -14.46 4.08
CA GLY A 61 -3.86 -15.87 4.29
C GLY A 61 -3.84 -16.30 5.76
N GLY A 62 -3.44 -15.40 6.66
CA GLY A 62 -3.42 -15.65 8.10
C GLY A 62 -4.77 -15.50 8.82
N ASN A 63 -5.81 -14.94 8.16
CA ASN A 63 -7.07 -14.58 8.83
C ASN A 63 -7.73 -15.77 9.55
N LYS A 64 -7.93 -16.89 8.86
CA LYS A 64 -8.62 -18.07 9.43
C LYS A 64 -7.90 -18.63 10.65
N GLU A 65 -6.58 -18.78 10.55
CA GLU A 65 -5.77 -19.33 11.63
C GLU A 65 -5.69 -18.37 12.82
N LEU A 66 -5.56 -17.05 12.56
CA LEU A 66 -5.60 -16.04 13.61
C LEU A 66 -6.96 -15.99 14.29
N LYS A 67 -8.07 -16.06 13.53
CA LYS A 67 -9.43 -16.10 14.10
C LYS A 67 -9.68 -17.35 14.95
N ALA A 68 -9.13 -18.50 14.54
CA ALA A 68 -9.21 -19.72 15.34
C ALA A 68 -8.42 -19.62 16.65
N LEU A 69 -7.27 -18.93 16.66
CA LEU A 69 -6.47 -18.69 17.87
C LEU A 69 -7.07 -17.61 18.78
N TYR A 70 -7.69 -16.60 18.18
CA TYR A 70 -8.30 -15.45 18.87
C TYR A 70 -9.75 -15.28 18.41
N PRO A 71 -10.72 -16.06 18.95
CA PRO A 71 -12.10 -16.06 18.47
C PRO A 71 -12.81 -14.69 18.49
N GLU A 72 -12.36 -13.77 19.37
CA GLU A 72 -12.92 -12.42 19.51
C GLU A 72 -12.37 -11.41 18.50
N LEU A 73 -11.45 -11.81 17.59
CA LEU A 73 -10.90 -10.91 16.59
C LEU A 73 -12.00 -10.24 15.76
N ILE A 74 -11.90 -8.92 15.65
CA ILE A 74 -12.69 -8.12 14.71
C ILE A 74 -11.89 -8.03 13.41
N ILE A 75 -12.51 -8.36 12.27
CA ILE A 75 -11.86 -8.38 10.97
C ILE A 75 -12.57 -7.39 10.03
N TYR A 76 -11.89 -6.29 9.76
CA TYR A 76 -12.36 -5.23 8.87
C TYR A 76 -11.92 -5.48 7.43
N GLY A 77 -12.77 -5.11 6.50
CA GLY A 77 -12.50 -5.01 5.08
C GLY A 77 -13.64 -4.27 4.38
N HIS A 78 -13.47 -3.87 3.13
CA HIS A 78 -14.52 -3.17 2.41
C HIS A 78 -15.74 -4.05 2.16
N ASP A 79 -16.96 -3.46 2.15
CA ASP A 79 -18.22 -4.19 1.95
C ASP A 79 -18.29 -4.90 0.58
N SER A 80 -17.64 -4.36 -0.45
CA SER A 80 -17.57 -5.01 -1.77
C SER A 80 -16.72 -6.30 -1.79
N ASP A 81 -15.89 -6.52 -0.76
CA ASP A 81 -15.12 -7.76 -0.58
C ASP A 81 -15.84 -8.81 0.30
N ARG A 82 -17.15 -8.58 0.59
CA ARG A 82 -17.98 -9.52 1.33
C ARG A 82 -17.96 -10.92 0.70
N GLY A 83 -17.58 -11.91 1.52
CA GLY A 83 -17.42 -13.30 1.08
C GLY A 83 -16.09 -13.60 0.38
N ARG A 84 -15.23 -12.60 0.19
CA ARG A 84 -13.89 -12.75 -0.41
C ARG A 84 -12.79 -12.70 0.65
N ILE A 85 -12.94 -11.87 1.69
CA ILE A 85 -12.04 -11.81 2.85
C ILE A 85 -12.46 -12.90 3.86
N PRO A 86 -11.58 -13.88 4.18
CA PRO A 86 -11.89 -14.93 5.14
C PRO A 86 -12.19 -14.37 6.53
N GLU A 87 -13.25 -14.88 7.17
CA GLU A 87 -13.68 -14.54 8.55
C GLU A 87 -13.98 -13.03 8.75
N GLN A 88 -14.28 -12.28 7.70
CA GLN A 88 -14.64 -10.86 7.80
C GLN A 88 -15.88 -10.67 8.68
N THR A 89 -15.77 -9.81 9.71
CA THR A 89 -16.86 -9.48 10.63
C THR A 89 -17.43 -8.08 10.42
N GLU A 90 -16.58 -7.14 9.98
CA GLU A 90 -16.94 -5.73 9.76
C GLU A 90 -16.78 -5.35 8.29
N PHE A 91 -17.86 -4.82 7.71
CA PHE A 91 -18.01 -4.52 6.28
C PHE A 91 -18.07 -3.02 6.07
N LEU A 92 -16.91 -2.42 5.82
CA LEU A 92 -16.73 -0.96 5.76
C LEU A 92 -17.41 -0.34 4.53
N LYS A 93 -18.11 0.77 4.77
CA LYS A 93 -18.69 1.66 3.76
C LYS A 93 -18.19 3.08 3.97
N ASN A 94 -18.27 3.91 2.91
CA ASN A 94 -17.82 5.30 2.97
C ASN A 94 -18.40 6.03 4.20
N GLY A 95 -17.50 6.62 5.00
CA GLY A 95 -17.83 7.33 6.22
C GLY A 95 -17.66 6.53 7.51
N ASP A 96 -17.49 5.20 7.42
CA ASP A 96 -17.21 4.36 8.58
C ASP A 96 -15.79 4.61 9.10
N GLY A 97 -15.59 4.35 10.40
CA GLY A 97 -14.29 4.37 11.05
C GLY A 97 -13.86 2.99 11.50
N VAL A 98 -12.57 2.85 11.78
CA VAL A 98 -11.99 1.62 12.36
C VAL A 98 -11.39 1.91 13.73
N ARG A 99 -11.40 0.93 14.64
CA ARG A 99 -10.91 1.12 16.01
C ARG A 99 -10.21 -0.13 16.54
N PHE A 100 -9.17 0.08 17.36
CA PHE A 100 -8.60 -0.92 18.24
C PHE A 100 -7.96 -0.23 19.44
N GLY A 101 -8.16 -0.75 20.64
CA GLY A 101 -7.80 -0.06 21.88
C GLY A 101 -8.36 1.37 21.88
N GLU A 102 -7.50 2.36 22.16
CA GLU A 102 -7.87 3.79 22.08
C GLU A 102 -7.50 4.44 20.73
N GLN A 103 -7.11 3.65 19.74
CA GLN A 103 -6.80 4.16 18.41
C GLN A 103 -8.06 4.19 17.55
N SER A 104 -8.25 5.29 16.85
CA SER A 104 -9.30 5.45 15.84
C SER A 104 -8.69 5.89 14.53
N GLY A 105 -9.17 5.33 13.44
CA GLY A 105 -8.76 5.64 12.08
C GLY A 105 -9.96 5.72 11.15
N SER A 106 -9.69 6.18 9.95
CA SER A 106 -10.59 6.18 8.81
C SER A 106 -10.03 5.31 7.70
N PHE A 107 -10.76 5.19 6.61
CA PHE A 107 -10.24 4.59 5.39
C PHE A 107 -10.61 5.40 4.15
N LEU A 108 -9.86 5.20 3.09
CA LEU A 108 -10.12 5.72 1.75
C LEU A 108 -10.43 4.52 0.85
N HIS A 109 -11.57 4.51 0.17
CA HIS A 109 -11.84 3.53 -0.87
C HIS A 109 -11.05 3.94 -2.13
N ASN A 110 -10.20 3.03 -2.60
CA ASN A 110 -9.26 3.31 -3.69
C ASN A 110 -9.21 2.15 -4.70
N PRO A 111 -10.32 1.94 -5.44
CA PRO A 111 -10.42 0.88 -6.43
C PRO A 111 -9.39 1.05 -7.54
N GLY A 112 -8.93 -0.08 -8.07
CA GLY A 112 -7.92 -0.14 -9.14
C GLY A 112 -7.23 -1.49 -9.16
N HIS A 113 -6.40 -1.77 -8.16
CA HIS A 113 -5.78 -3.08 -7.99
C HIS A 113 -6.85 -4.16 -7.81
N THR A 114 -7.75 -3.96 -6.84
CA THR A 114 -9.02 -4.67 -6.71
C THR A 114 -10.17 -3.67 -6.62
N SER A 115 -11.40 -4.13 -6.75
CA SER A 115 -12.59 -3.29 -6.64
C SER A 115 -12.88 -2.86 -5.20
N GLY A 116 -12.47 -3.68 -4.22
CA GLY A 116 -12.64 -3.43 -2.79
C GLY A 116 -11.42 -2.86 -2.09
N ALA A 117 -10.38 -2.47 -2.82
CA ALA A 117 -9.15 -1.96 -2.21
C ALA A 117 -9.40 -0.70 -1.38
N ILE A 118 -8.83 -0.66 -0.18
CA ILE A 118 -8.89 0.48 0.74
C ILE A 118 -7.52 0.80 1.32
N THR A 119 -7.34 2.06 1.69
CA THR A 119 -6.19 2.53 2.47
C THR A 119 -6.67 2.93 3.86
N TYR A 120 -6.13 2.31 4.90
CA TYR A 120 -6.40 2.72 6.29
C TYR A 120 -5.55 3.92 6.67
N VAL A 121 -6.15 4.89 7.39
CA VAL A 121 -5.47 6.12 7.81
C VAL A 121 -5.63 6.33 9.32
N PHE A 122 -4.49 6.42 10.03
CA PHE A 122 -4.39 6.72 11.46
C PHE A 122 -3.50 7.95 11.67
N GLY A 123 -4.10 9.12 11.81
CA GLY A 123 -3.35 10.38 11.92
C GLY A 123 -2.45 10.64 10.70
N LYS A 124 -1.13 10.63 10.88
CA LYS A 124 -0.13 10.82 9.82
C LYS A 124 0.42 9.50 9.25
N THR A 125 -0.30 8.42 9.39
CA THR A 125 0.11 7.09 8.92
C THR A 125 -0.98 6.49 8.04
N ALA A 126 -0.61 5.98 6.87
CA ALA A 126 -1.52 5.32 5.94
C ALA A 126 -0.98 3.95 5.51
N PHE A 127 -1.86 2.94 5.44
CA PHE A 127 -1.57 1.58 5.01
C PHE A 127 -2.25 1.37 3.66
N THR A 128 -1.47 1.36 2.60
CA THR A 128 -1.94 1.47 1.21
C THR A 128 -2.16 0.13 0.52
N GLY A 129 -1.81 -0.98 1.17
CA GLY A 129 -1.82 -2.31 0.55
C GLY A 129 -1.11 -2.27 -0.80
N ASP A 130 -1.81 -2.76 -1.81
CA ASP A 130 -1.29 -2.85 -3.17
C ASP A 130 -1.80 -1.74 -4.11
N THR A 131 -2.36 -0.67 -3.55
CA THR A 131 -2.75 0.48 -4.37
C THR A 131 -1.54 1.36 -4.68
N LEU A 132 -0.80 1.81 -3.66
CA LEU A 132 0.40 2.62 -3.82
C LEU A 132 1.60 1.90 -3.20
N PHE A 133 2.67 1.76 -3.97
CA PHE A 133 3.98 1.33 -3.52
C PHE A 133 4.98 2.48 -3.60
N ALA A 134 6.09 2.38 -2.87
CA ALA A 134 7.17 3.33 -3.08
C ALA A 134 7.70 3.27 -4.53
N GLY A 135 7.64 4.41 -5.23
CA GLY A 135 8.02 4.55 -6.63
C GLY A 135 7.09 3.85 -7.63
N GLY A 136 5.90 3.37 -7.22
CA GLY A 136 5.03 2.60 -8.09
C GLY A 136 3.59 2.46 -7.60
N CYS A 137 2.83 1.63 -8.30
CA CYS A 137 1.48 1.23 -7.94
C CYS A 137 1.20 -0.22 -8.34
N GLY A 138 0.13 -0.80 -7.79
CA GLY A 138 -0.33 -2.15 -8.09
C GLY A 138 -0.74 -2.38 -9.54
N ARG A 139 -0.78 -3.65 -9.94
CA ARG A 139 -1.40 -4.05 -11.21
C ARG A 139 -2.91 -3.89 -11.13
N LEU A 140 -3.55 -3.74 -12.28
CA LEU A 140 -5.00 -3.64 -12.40
C LEU A 140 -5.56 -5.04 -12.67
N PHE A 141 -6.10 -5.68 -11.63
CA PHE A 141 -6.76 -6.99 -11.79
C PHE A 141 -8.27 -6.83 -11.98
N GLU A 142 -8.89 -5.85 -11.33
CA GLU A 142 -10.34 -5.67 -11.34
C GLU A 142 -10.76 -4.26 -11.76
N GLY A 143 -9.96 -3.25 -11.48
CA GLY A 143 -10.29 -1.87 -11.82
C GLY A 143 -9.73 -1.40 -13.14
N THR A 144 -10.05 -0.15 -13.51
CA THR A 144 -9.57 0.51 -14.72
C THR A 144 -8.39 1.44 -14.42
N PRO A 145 -7.59 1.82 -15.43
CA PRO A 145 -6.54 2.83 -15.28
C PRO A 145 -7.07 4.15 -14.70
N GLU A 146 -8.27 4.57 -15.10
CA GLU A 146 -8.90 5.80 -14.62
C GLU A 146 -9.25 5.72 -13.14
N GLN A 147 -9.77 4.58 -12.69
CA GLN A 147 -10.06 4.35 -11.27
C GLN A 147 -8.78 4.38 -10.43
N MET A 148 -7.73 3.69 -10.87
CA MET A 148 -6.45 3.70 -10.14
C MET A 148 -5.80 5.09 -10.16
N TYR A 149 -5.87 5.80 -11.30
CA TYR A 149 -5.40 7.19 -11.36
C TYR A 149 -6.12 8.06 -10.33
N ASP A 150 -7.45 7.98 -10.27
CA ASP A 150 -8.26 8.77 -9.33
C ASP A 150 -7.95 8.37 -7.87
N SER A 151 -7.80 7.07 -7.59
CA SER A 151 -7.42 6.53 -6.28
C SER A 151 -6.06 7.04 -5.81
N LEU A 152 -5.06 7.08 -6.71
CA LEU A 152 -3.73 7.56 -6.38
C LEU A 152 -3.65 9.08 -6.28
N ASN A 153 -4.21 9.82 -7.25
CA ASN A 153 -3.99 11.26 -7.36
C ASN A 153 -5.02 12.10 -6.60
N PHE A 154 -6.25 11.61 -6.42
CA PHE A 154 -7.33 12.37 -5.75
C PHE A 154 -7.71 11.85 -4.37
N ASN A 155 -7.33 10.60 -4.02
CA ASN A 155 -7.54 10.06 -2.68
C ASN A 155 -6.21 10.04 -1.90
N ILE A 156 -5.33 9.06 -2.17
CA ILE A 156 -4.08 8.87 -1.41
C ILE A 156 -3.13 10.07 -1.60
N GLY A 157 -2.96 10.52 -2.85
CA GLY A 157 -2.06 11.63 -3.19
C GLY A 157 -2.45 12.99 -2.62
N ARG A 158 -3.65 13.14 -2.02
CA ARG A 158 -4.08 14.35 -1.31
C ARG A 158 -3.82 14.32 0.19
N LEU A 159 -3.32 13.22 0.72
CA LEU A 159 -2.86 13.18 2.10
C LEU A 159 -1.73 14.20 2.32
N PRO A 160 -1.55 14.70 3.55
CA PRO A 160 -0.45 15.62 3.88
C PRO A 160 0.92 15.06 3.51
N ASP A 161 1.84 15.93 3.13
CA ASP A 161 3.19 15.57 2.66
C ASP A 161 3.98 14.70 3.64
N GLU A 162 3.79 14.91 4.94
CA GLU A 162 4.41 14.16 6.01
C GLU A 162 3.75 12.82 6.32
N THR A 163 2.67 12.43 5.60
CA THR A 163 2.01 11.15 5.83
C THR A 163 2.94 9.99 5.45
N GLU A 164 3.23 9.14 6.42
CA GLU A 164 3.97 7.89 6.22
C GLU A 164 3.08 6.85 5.55
N LEU A 165 3.59 6.26 4.48
CA LEU A 165 2.91 5.27 3.66
C LEU A 165 3.54 3.88 3.86
N TYR A 166 2.76 2.96 4.37
CA TYR A 166 3.10 1.55 4.58
C TYR A 166 2.38 0.72 3.52
N PHE A 167 3.14 0.05 2.68
CA PHE A 167 2.64 -0.66 1.49
C PHE A 167 2.82 -2.19 1.58
N GLY A 168 2.14 -2.95 0.71
CA GLY A 168 2.02 -4.40 0.82
C GLY A 168 3.28 -5.20 0.51
N HIS A 169 4.16 -4.73 -0.39
CA HIS A 169 5.30 -5.50 -0.90
C HIS A 169 6.59 -4.72 -1.02
N GLU A 170 7.73 -5.41 -0.90
CA GLU A 170 9.07 -4.85 -1.10
C GLU A 170 9.43 -4.77 -2.61
N TYR A 171 8.74 -3.92 -3.35
CA TYR A 171 8.97 -3.70 -4.79
C TYR A 171 9.72 -2.41 -5.11
N THR A 172 10.18 -1.67 -4.11
CA THR A 172 10.69 -0.31 -4.26
C THR A 172 11.84 -0.20 -5.23
N GLU A 173 12.84 -1.08 -5.14
CA GLU A 173 14.01 -1.03 -6.03
C GLU A 173 13.59 -1.22 -7.50
N THR A 174 12.78 -2.23 -7.80
CA THR A 174 12.26 -2.50 -9.14
C THR A 174 11.39 -1.36 -9.65
N ASN A 175 10.55 -0.78 -8.78
CA ASN A 175 9.72 0.36 -9.15
C ASN A 175 10.54 1.59 -9.50
N LEU A 176 11.57 1.92 -8.72
CA LEU A 176 12.46 3.06 -9.00
C LEU A 176 13.29 2.85 -10.27
N ARG A 177 13.74 1.62 -10.55
CA ARG A 177 14.39 1.29 -11.82
C ARG A 177 13.44 1.53 -13.00
N PHE A 178 12.20 1.12 -12.90
CA PHE A 178 11.18 1.44 -13.90
C PHE A 178 10.97 2.96 -14.03
N ALA A 179 10.83 3.69 -12.91
CA ALA A 179 10.63 5.14 -12.92
C ALA A 179 11.72 5.86 -13.73
N LEU A 180 12.97 5.42 -13.62
CA LEU A 180 14.09 5.97 -14.38
C LEU A 180 14.07 5.60 -15.86
N THR A 181 13.29 4.61 -16.31
CA THR A 181 13.11 4.35 -17.75
C THR A 181 12.20 5.38 -18.42
N VAL A 182 11.33 6.01 -17.64
CA VAL A 182 10.35 7.00 -18.13
C VAL A 182 10.68 8.43 -17.74
N GLU A 183 11.49 8.63 -16.70
CA GLU A 183 11.97 9.93 -16.22
C GLU A 183 13.46 9.83 -15.83
N PRO A 184 14.39 9.59 -16.79
CA PRO A 184 15.80 9.28 -16.52
C PRO A 184 16.57 10.42 -15.86
N GLY A 185 16.18 11.68 -16.07
CA GLY A 185 16.77 12.88 -15.46
C GLY A 185 16.30 13.17 -14.04
N ASN A 186 15.35 12.40 -13.47
CA ASN A 186 14.85 12.64 -12.13
C ASN A 186 15.91 12.32 -11.05
N ALA A 187 16.60 13.37 -10.57
CA ALA A 187 17.68 13.23 -9.59
C ALA A 187 17.19 12.70 -8.23
N GLU A 188 15.94 12.98 -7.83
CA GLU A 188 15.37 12.44 -6.58
C GLU A 188 15.16 10.92 -6.68
N THR A 189 14.66 10.45 -7.82
CA THR A 189 14.49 9.02 -8.08
C THR A 189 15.86 8.31 -8.11
N GLN A 190 16.89 8.90 -8.71
CA GLN A 190 18.26 8.36 -8.72
C GLN A 190 18.81 8.25 -7.29
N ARG A 191 18.67 9.30 -6.47
CA ARG A 191 19.12 9.30 -5.07
C ARG A 191 18.37 8.24 -4.24
N LYS A 192 17.05 8.18 -4.38
CA LYS A 192 16.22 7.19 -3.68
C LYS A 192 16.60 5.76 -4.08
N LEU A 193 16.83 5.50 -5.37
CA LEU A 193 17.26 4.19 -5.84
C LEU A 193 18.59 3.77 -5.21
N ALA A 194 19.59 4.65 -5.19
CA ALA A 194 20.89 4.37 -4.59
C ALA A 194 20.76 4.07 -3.08
N ALA A 195 19.97 4.85 -2.35
CA ALA A 195 19.71 4.65 -0.92
C ALA A 195 18.98 3.31 -0.65
N VAL A 196 17.95 3.00 -1.45
CA VAL A 196 17.18 1.75 -1.31
C VAL A 196 18.06 0.54 -1.64
N THR A 197 18.85 0.59 -2.70
CA THR A 197 19.79 -0.52 -3.05
C THR A 197 20.76 -0.79 -1.90
N ALA A 198 21.35 0.26 -1.30
CA ALA A 198 22.23 0.11 -0.14
C ALA A 198 21.49 -0.46 1.09
N LEU A 199 20.30 0.04 1.38
CA LEU A 199 19.44 -0.44 2.46
C LEU A 199 19.09 -1.93 2.29
N ARG A 200 18.65 -2.33 1.10
CA ARG A 200 18.29 -3.72 0.80
C ARG A 200 19.50 -4.66 0.87
N SER A 201 20.67 -4.21 0.44
CA SER A 201 21.92 -4.99 0.58
C SER A 201 22.32 -5.26 2.04
N SER A 202 21.89 -4.41 2.98
CA SER A 202 22.07 -4.61 4.42
C SER A 202 20.92 -5.36 5.10
N GLY A 203 19.92 -5.84 4.34
CA GLY A 203 18.75 -6.54 4.87
C GLY A 203 17.65 -5.63 5.45
N GLY A 204 17.74 -4.30 5.25
CA GLY A 204 16.71 -3.35 5.68
C GLY A 204 15.50 -3.35 4.74
N PHE A 205 14.37 -2.80 5.19
CA PHE A 205 13.13 -2.67 4.41
C PHE A 205 12.92 -1.23 3.95
N SER A 206 12.37 -1.03 2.75
CA SER A 206 12.15 0.30 2.17
C SER A 206 10.86 0.98 2.65
N THR A 207 10.04 0.29 3.43
CA THR A 207 8.84 0.82 4.08
C THR A 207 9.21 1.47 5.42
N PRO A 208 8.59 2.61 5.83
CA PRO A 208 7.66 3.42 5.05
C PRO A 208 8.34 4.40 4.09
N THR A 209 7.55 4.94 3.15
CA THR A 209 7.85 6.15 2.39
C THR A 209 6.95 7.30 2.86
N THR A 210 6.97 8.48 2.22
CA THR A 210 6.03 9.58 2.52
C THR A 210 5.38 10.12 1.26
N ILE A 211 4.23 10.79 1.39
CA ILE A 211 3.57 11.47 0.26
C ILE A 211 4.53 12.45 -0.42
N ALA A 212 5.31 13.24 0.34
CA ALA A 212 6.28 14.17 -0.22
C ALA A 212 7.31 13.48 -1.12
N VAL A 213 7.84 12.33 -0.68
CA VAL A 213 8.81 11.55 -1.45
C VAL A 213 8.16 10.94 -2.69
N GLU A 214 6.95 10.42 -2.57
CA GLU A 214 6.24 9.81 -3.70
C GLU A 214 5.88 10.85 -4.78
N ARG A 215 5.48 12.06 -4.42
CA ARG A 215 5.27 13.16 -5.37
C ARG A 215 6.54 13.53 -6.15
N GLN A 216 7.71 13.25 -5.62
CA GLN A 216 8.99 13.54 -6.27
C GLN A 216 9.51 12.37 -7.12
N THR A 217 9.17 11.12 -6.77
CA THR A 217 9.83 9.94 -7.32
C THR A 217 8.89 8.94 -8.00
N ASN A 218 7.59 8.98 -7.71
CA ASN A 218 6.64 8.00 -8.23
C ASN A 218 6.04 8.47 -9.56
N PRO A 219 6.31 7.81 -10.70
CA PRO A 219 5.85 8.26 -12.01
C PRO A 219 4.31 8.26 -12.12
N PHE A 220 3.61 7.45 -11.32
CA PHE A 220 2.14 7.38 -11.31
C PHE A 220 1.48 8.56 -10.57
N LEU A 221 2.25 9.32 -9.76
CA LEU A 221 1.85 10.60 -9.18
C LEU A 221 2.42 11.79 -9.97
N ARG A 222 3.14 11.54 -11.06
CA ARG A 222 3.87 12.53 -11.85
C ARG A 222 3.47 12.51 -13.34
N CYS A 223 2.25 12.08 -13.63
CA CYS A 223 1.74 12.00 -15.00
C CYS A 223 1.77 13.34 -15.77
N TYR A 224 1.94 14.45 -15.06
CA TYR A 224 2.12 15.80 -15.59
C TYR A 224 3.59 16.14 -15.96
N SER A 225 4.56 15.28 -15.65
CA SER A 225 5.99 15.57 -15.87
C SER A 225 6.33 15.73 -17.34
N ALA A 226 6.98 16.86 -17.66
CA ALA A 226 7.42 17.15 -19.04
C ALA A 226 8.43 16.13 -19.57
N GLU A 227 9.25 15.53 -18.70
CA GLU A 227 10.22 14.50 -19.09
C GLU A 227 9.52 13.19 -19.43
N ILE A 228 8.52 12.77 -18.62
CA ILE A 228 7.67 11.61 -18.94
C ILE A 228 6.98 11.83 -20.28
N HIS A 229 6.39 13.03 -20.50
CA HIS A 229 5.76 13.38 -21.78
C HIS A 229 6.73 13.28 -22.97
N THR A 230 7.96 13.76 -22.80
CA THR A 230 9.02 13.66 -23.82
C THR A 230 9.37 12.21 -24.11
N THR A 231 9.52 11.39 -23.08
CA THR A 231 9.83 9.96 -23.20
C THR A 231 8.70 9.22 -23.93
N LEU A 232 7.44 9.49 -23.61
CA LEU A 232 6.31 8.85 -24.29
C LEU A 232 6.20 9.30 -25.75
N LYS A 233 6.35 10.59 -26.05
CA LYS A 233 6.36 11.11 -27.41
C LYS A 233 7.52 10.63 -28.28
N SER A 234 8.65 10.28 -27.70
CA SER A 234 9.75 9.67 -28.44
C SER A 234 9.40 8.29 -28.98
N LYS A 235 8.46 7.58 -28.33
CA LYS A 235 7.97 6.26 -28.74
C LYS A 235 6.73 6.38 -29.68
N ASP A 236 5.87 7.34 -29.39
CA ASP A 236 4.69 7.68 -30.21
C ASP A 236 4.52 9.20 -30.27
N PRO A 237 4.89 9.86 -31.39
CA PRO A 237 4.77 11.32 -31.54
C PRO A 237 3.35 11.87 -31.36
N ASN A 238 2.32 11.04 -31.59
CA ASN A 238 0.91 11.41 -31.46
C ASN A 238 0.29 11.03 -30.11
N HIS A 239 1.13 10.59 -29.14
CA HIS A 239 0.66 10.16 -27.82
C HIS A 239 -0.19 11.25 -27.16
N ASP A 240 -1.40 10.89 -26.69
CA ASP A 240 -2.25 11.77 -25.87
C ASP A 240 -1.61 11.97 -24.48
N LEU A 241 -1.29 13.22 -24.16
CA LEU A 241 -0.64 13.62 -22.91
C LEU A 241 -1.63 13.98 -21.79
N SER A 242 -2.92 13.67 -21.91
CA SER A 242 -3.83 13.75 -20.79
C SER A 242 -3.31 12.84 -19.67
N GLU A 243 -3.35 13.31 -18.41
CA GLU A 243 -2.73 12.59 -17.31
C GLU A 243 -3.27 11.15 -17.13
N LYS A 244 -4.57 10.93 -17.37
CA LYS A 244 -5.17 9.59 -17.32
C LYS A 244 -4.64 8.66 -18.42
N ASN A 245 -4.37 9.20 -19.61
CA ASN A 245 -3.79 8.42 -20.68
C ASN A 245 -2.29 8.15 -20.47
N VAL A 246 -1.55 9.14 -19.97
CA VAL A 246 -0.17 8.96 -19.51
C VAL A 246 -0.11 7.86 -18.45
N PHE A 247 -0.97 7.91 -17.43
CA PHE A 247 -1.06 6.89 -16.38
C PHE A 247 -1.30 5.49 -16.96
N ARG A 248 -2.28 5.35 -17.87
CA ARG A 248 -2.58 4.08 -18.55
C ARG A 248 -1.34 3.53 -19.23
N THR A 249 -0.67 4.35 -20.03
CA THR A 249 0.53 3.95 -20.78
C THR A 249 1.68 3.57 -19.83
N LEU A 250 1.90 4.33 -18.76
CA LEU A 250 2.90 3.99 -17.74
C LEU A 250 2.59 2.62 -17.09
N ARG A 251 1.32 2.34 -16.79
CA ARG A 251 0.93 1.05 -16.20
C ARG A 251 1.13 -0.11 -17.16
N GLU A 252 0.81 0.07 -18.43
CA GLU A 252 1.06 -0.90 -19.51
C GLU A 252 2.56 -1.17 -19.64
N LEU A 253 3.38 -0.13 -19.75
CA LEU A 253 4.85 -0.27 -19.81
C LEU A 253 5.40 -1.02 -18.59
N LYS A 254 4.91 -0.71 -17.38
CA LYS A 254 5.34 -1.39 -16.16
C LYS A 254 4.93 -2.87 -16.11
N ASN A 255 3.86 -3.27 -16.79
CA ASN A 255 3.45 -4.68 -16.85
C ASN A 255 4.42 -5.55 -17.65
N HIS A 256 5.23 -4.94 -18.52
CA HIS A 256 6.22 -5.61 -19.38
C HIS A 256 7.67 -5.35 -18.95
N PHE A 257 7.87 -4.64 -17.84
CA PHE A 257 9.18 -4.37 -17.25
C PHE A 257 9.53 -5.46 -16.24
#